data_fafcc67b99c9a0828c62b54f93f73f77
#
_entry.id   fafcc67b99c9a0828c62b54f93f73f77
#
_cell.length_a   1.000
_cell.length_b   1.000
_cell.length_c   1.000
_cell.angle_alpha   90.00
_cell.angle_beta   90.00
_cell.angle_gamma   90.00
#
_symmetry.space_group_name_H-M   'P 1'
#
loop_
_entity.id
_entity.type
_entity.pdbx_description
1 polymer ?
#
loop_
_entity_poly.entity_id
_entity_poly.type
_entity_poly.pdbx_seq_one_letter_code
_entity_poly.pdbx_strand_id
1 'polypeptide(L)'
;MLASGILPLATIYWLRNERQKPGILWFQFMMGSGAVWSTVFGLIVLVETPGIRFALTNVLIVIGPVASIFYFMFCYEFTFKKKTPRAVFGLFVPVVLLFVFSWSNPYNLVYTVDDPRLATEILVPAGKGSIRPAANVGMSTLLVVTSSGMVLGELMSTAQRERKIQASIILVSSFVVTVLVFVKTLGL
;
A
#
# COMPACT_ATOMS: atom_id res chain seq x y z
N MET A 1 4.31 18.01 0.55
CA MET A 1 4.57 16.56 0.37
C MET A 1 5.46 15.97 1.46
N LEU A 2 6.60 16.56 1.84
CA LEU A 2 7.41 16.03 2.96
C LEU A 2 6.66 16.05 4.30
N ALA A 3 5.78 17.04 4.53
CA ALA A 3 4.93 17.11 5.71
C ALA A 3 3.94 15.94 5.85
N SER A 4 3.53 15.30 4.75
CA SER A 4 2.61 14.15 4.80
C SER A 4 3.23 12.88 5.41
N GLY A 5 4.55 12.79 5.46
CA GLY A 5 5.26 11.71 6.16
C GLY A 5 5.31 11.88 7.69
N ILE A 6 5.14 13.10 8.20
CA ILE A 6 5.22 13.40 9.64
C ILE A 6 4.07 12.76 10.40
N LEU A 7 2.84 12.85 9.90
CA LEU A 7 1.66 12.32 10.56
C LEU A 7 1.73 10.80 10.78
N PRO A 8 2.11 9.97 9.80
CA PRO A 8 2.36 8.55 10.01
C PRO A 8 3.42 8.27 11.08
N LEU A 9 4.53 9.00 11.08
CA LEU A 9 5.59 8.81 12.08
C LEU A 9 5.14 9.20 13.49
N ALA A 10 4.41 10.30 13.63
CA ALA A 10 3.81 10.71 14.91
C ALA A 10 2.83 9.65 15.43
N THR A 11 2.01 9.06 14.52
CA THR A 11 1.09 7.98 14.87
C THR A 11 1.83 6.73 15.36
N ILE A 12 2.92 6.34 14.68
CA ILE A 12 3.77 5.20 15.09
C ILE A 12 4.35 5.46 16.49
N TYR A 13 4.86 6.67 16.73
CA TYR A 13 5.41 7.05 18.04
C TYR A 13 4.35 6.99 19.14
N TRP A 14 3.16 7.53 18.89
CA TRP A 14 2.08 7.53 19.87
C TRP A 14 1.59 6.11 20.19
N LEU A 15 1.51 5.23 19.19
CA LEU A 15 1.06 3.84 19.36
C LEU A 15 2.15 2.87 19.86
N ARG A 16 3.38 3.33 20.12
CA ARG A 16 4.49 2.45 20.51
C ARG A 16 4.20 1.61 21.77
N ASN A 17 3.45 2.16 22.71
CA ASN A 17 3.11 1.49 23.97
C ASN A 17 1.92 0.52 23.82
N GLU A 18 1.20 0.57 22.71
CA GLU A 18 -0.02 -0.21 22.46
C GLU A 18 0.26 -1.48 21.61
N ARG A 19 1.54 -1.80 21.37
CA ARG A 19 1.95 -2.92 20.49
C ARG A 19 1.43 -4.29 20.88
N GLN A 20 1.02 -4.46 22.13
CA GLN A 20 0.44 -5.73 22.61
C GLN A 20 -1.00 -5.93 22.12
N LYS A 21 -1.69 -4.87 21.70
CA LYS A 21 -3.05 -4.99 21.15
C LYS A 21 -3.00 -5.64 19.75
N PRO A 22 -3.96 -6.54 19.45
CA PRO A 22 -4.01 -7.22 18.16
C PRO A 22 -4.02 -6.24 17.00
N GLY A 23 -3.16 -6.47 16.02
CA GLY A 23 -3.08 -5.70 14.79
C GLY A 23 -2.26 -4.40 14.87
N ILE A 24 -1.99 -3.83 16.06
CA ILE A 24 -1.29 -2.53 16.17
C ILE A 24 0.10 -2.58 15.52
N LEU A 25 0.81 -3.68 15.64
CA LEU A 25 2.12 -3.83 15.00
C LEU A 25 2.02 -3.69 13.47
N TRP A 26 1.05 -4.35 12.85
CA TRP A 26 0.83 -4.30 11.40
C TRP A 26 0.34 -2.93 10.95
N PHE A 27 -0.50 -2.28 11.78
CA PHE A 27 -0.89 -0.89 11.55
C PHE A 27 0.32 0.05 11.55
N GLN A 28 1.26 -0.11 12.48
CA GLN A 28 2.49 0.67 12.50
C GLN A 28 3.35 0.43 11.25
N PHE A 29 3.47 -0.82 10.77
CA PHE A 29 4.17 -1.12 9.52
C PHE A 29 3.48 -0.52 8.30
N MET A 30 2.14 -0.55 8.25
CA MET A 30 1.37 0.11 7.20
C MET A 30 1.63 1.62 7.19
N MET A 31 1.58 2.28 8.36
CA MET A 31 1.87 3.71 8.49
C MET A 31 3.32 4.04 8.11
N GLY A 32 4.28 3.17 8.48
CA GLY A 32 5.68 3.27 8.07
C GLY A 32 5.83 3.19 6.55
N SER A 33 5.13 2.27 5.90
CA SER A 33 5.10 2.19 4.43
C SER A 33 4.57 3.46 3.80
N GLY A 34 3.53 4.07 4.37
CA GLY A 34 2.99 5.36 3.92
C GLY A 34 3.99 6.51 4.07
N ALA A 35 4.75 6.55 5.18
CA ALA A 35 5.81 7.53 5.38
C ALA A 35 6.94 7.38 4.35
N VAL A 36 7.39 6.13 4.11
CA VAL A 36 8.40 5.83 3.08
C VAL A 36 7.89 6.22 1.70
N TRP A 37 6.64 5.87 1.37
CA TRP A 37 6.01 6.24 0.09
C TRP A 37 6.02 7.76 -0.12
N SER A 38 5.58 8.53 0.88
CA SER A 38 5.54 10.00 0.81
C SER A 38 6.94 10.61 0.64
N THR A 39 7.92 10.06 1.35
CA THR A 39 9.31 10.53 1.30
C THR A 39 9.93 10.22 -0.07
N VAL A 40 9.80 8.99 -0.54
CA VAL A 40 10.34 8.55 -1.85
C VAL A 40 9.68 9.34 -2.97
N PHE A 41 8.36 9.55 -2.91
CA PHE A 41 7.65 10.37 -3.88
C PHE A 41 8.16 11.82 -3.89
N GLY A 42 8.36 12.41 -2.72
CA GLY A 42 8.94 13.76 -2.59
C GLY A 42 10.35 13.84 -3.19
N LEU A 43 11.18 12.82 -2.96
CA LEU A 43 12.54 12.75 -3.53
C LEU A 43 12.53 12.63 -5.06
N ILE A 44 11.62 11.85 -5.63
CA ILE A 44 11.49 11.71 -7.09
C ILE A 44 11.23 13.05 -7.77
N VAL A 45 10.43 13.92 -7.14
CA VAL A 45 10.14 15.26 -7.68
C VAL A 45 11.38 16.17 -7.64
N LEU A 46 12.27 15.99 -6.66
CA LEU A 46 13.46 16.84 -6.46
C LEU A 46 14.70 16.36 -7.22
N VAL A 47 14.76 15.06 -7.53
CA VAL A 47 15.94 14.46 -8.17
C VAL A 47 15.82 14.59 -9.69
N GLU A 48 16.85 15.13 -10.34
CA GLU A 48 16.91 15.28 -11.80
C GLU A 48 17.63 14.11 -12.48
N THR A 49 18.46 13.37 -11.73
CA THR A 49 19.26 12.26 -12.29
C THR A 49 18.37 11.07 -12.69
N PRO A 50 18.31 10.67 -13.97
CA PRO A 50 17.40 9.63 -14.45
C PRO A 50 17.58 8.28 -13.73
N GLY A 51 18.82 7.84 -13.50
CA GLY A 51 19.10 6.59 -12.80
C GLY A 51 18.60 6.54 -11.36
N ILE A 52 18.68 7.65 -10.62
CA ILE A 52 18.16 7.74 -9.25
C ILE A 52 16.63 7.78 -9.28
N ARG A 53 16.02 8.53 -10.20
CA ARG A 53 14.54 8.52 -10.39
C ARG A 53 14.02 7.12 -10.68
N PHE A 54 14.71 6.40 -11.56
CA PHE A 54 14.38 5.01 -11.87
C PHE A 54 14.40 4.13 -10.62
N ALA A 55 15.47 4.17 -9.83
CA ALA A 55 15.59 3.41 -8.60
C ALA A 55 14.47 3.75 -7.59
N LEU A 56 14.19 5.03 -7.38
CA LEU A 56 13.14 5.51 -6.49
C LEU A 56 11.74 5.06 -6.97
N THR A 57 11.50 5.10 -8.28
CA THR A 57 10.23 4.63 -8.87
C THR A 57 10.02 3.13 -8.65
N ASN A 58 11.08 2.32 -8.77
CA ASN A 58 11.01 0.89 -8.47
C ASN A 58 10.67 0.61 -7.00
N VAL A 59 11.19 1.42 -6.10
CA VAL A 59 10.81 1.34 -4.68
C VAL A 59 9.32 1.66 -4.48
N LEU A 60 8.80 2.71 -5.15
CA LEU A 60 7.36 3.06 -5.04
C LEU A 60 6.43 1.96 -5.54
N ILE A 61 6.82 1.23 -6.59
CA ILE A 61 6.01 0.13 -7.15
C ILE A 61 5.73 -0.94 -6.09
N VAL A 62 6.68 -1.19 -5.21
CA VAL A 62 6.60 -2.26 -4.20
C VAL A 62 5.90 -1.81 -2.93
N ILE A 63 6.03 -0.55 -2.55
CA ILE A 63 5.48 -0.05 -1.28
C ILE A 63 3.96 -0.18 -1.22
N GLY A 64 3.23 0.05 -2.33
CA GLY A 64 1.77 -0.06 -2.37
C GLY A 64 1.26 -1.46 -1.99
N PRO A 65 1.68 -2.54 -2.69
CA PRO A 65 1.36 -3.91 -2.31
C PRO A 65 1.80 -4.28 -0.89
N VAL A 66 2.99 -3.86 -0.46
CA VAL A 66 3.47 -4.10 0.91
C VAL A 66 2.55 -3.46 1.95
N ALA A 67 2.15 -2.21 1.75
CA ALA A 67 1.20 -1.53 2.63
C ALA A 67 -0.16 -2.25 2.66
N SER A 68 -0.63 -2.76 1.52
CA SER A 68 -1.88 -3.51 1.42
C SER A 68 -1.81 -4.85 2.16
N ILE A 69 -0.65 -5.54 2.16
CA ILE A 69 -0.43 -6.75 2.95
C ILE A 69 -0.47 -6.42 4.45
N PHE A 70 0.19 -5.36 4.89
CA PHE A 70 0.15 -4.94 6.29
C PHE A 70 -1.26 -4.53 6.71
N TYR A 71 -2.00 -3.86 5.84
CA TYR A 71 -3.42 -3.54 6.07
C TYR A 71 -4.26 -4.82 6.23
N PHE A 72 -4.06 -5.81 5.37
CA PHE A 72 -4.73 -7.10 5.48
C PHE A 72 -4.41 -7.80 6.83
N MET A 73 -3.13 -7.86 7.21
CA MET A 73 -2.71 -8.45 8.48
C MET A 73 -3.30 -7.71 9.68
N PHE A 74 -3.35 -6.39 9.63
CA PHE A 74 -4.01 -5.56 10.63
C PHE A 74 -5.49 -5.90 10.76
N CYS A 75 -6.23 -5.90 9.66
CA CYS A 75 -7.66 -6.22 9.65
C CYS A 75 -7.93 -7.65 10.11
N TYR A 76 -7.09 -8.61 9.74
CA TYR A 76 -7.18 -9.99 10.20
C TYR A 76 -7.07 -10.08 11.73
N GLU A 77 -6.01 -9.52 12.32
CA GLU A 77 -5.80 -9.56 13.78
C GLU A 77 -6.86 -8.74 14.54
N PHE A 78 -7.29 -7.60 13.97
CA PHE A 78 -8.36 -6.79 14.53
C PHE A 78 -9.68 -7.57 14.61
N THR A 79 -10.05 -8.25 13.53
CA THR A 79 -11.33 -8.97 13.42
C THR A 79 -11.30 -10.27 14.23
N PHE A 80 -10.31 -11.11 14.02
CA PHE A 80 -10.29 -12.46 14.61
C PHE A 80 -9.62 -12.53 15.99
N LYS A 81 -8.97 -11.46 16.44
CA LYS A 81 -8.19 -11.44 17.70
C LYS A 81 -7.14 -12.55 17.79
N LYS A 82 -6.67 -13.02 16.65
CA LYS A 82 -5.68 -14.09 16.52
C LYS A 82 -4.47 -13.55 15.74
N LYS A 83 -3.30 -14.04 16.08
CA LYS A 83 -2.08 -13.72 15.32
C LYS A 83 -2.22 -14.15 13.86
N THR A 84 -1.70 -13.35 12.96
CA THR A 84 -1.68 -13.62 11.54
C THR A 84 -1.02 -14.98 11.26
N PRO A 85 -1.67 -15.88 10.50
CA PRO A 85 -1.11 -17.18 10.13
C PRO A 85 0.18 -17.01 9.31
N ARG A 86 1.15 -17.90 9.51
CA ARG A 86 2.42 -17.87 8.76
C ARG A 86 2.23 -17.92 7.24
N ALA A 87 1.20 -18.62 6.76
CA ALA A 87 0.87 -18.71 5.34
C ALA A 87 0.63 -17.34 4.67
N VAL A 88 0.15 -16.34 5.43
CA VAL A 88 -0.09 -14.97 4.92
C VAL A 88 1.22 -14.30 4.49
N PHE A 89 2.37 -14.67 5.07
CA PHE A 89 3.67 -14.17 4.63
C PHE A 89 4.01 -14.61 3.20
N GLY A 90 3.37 -15.65 2.68
CA GLY A 90 3.46 -16.03 1.26
C GLY A 90 2.98 -14.93 0.30
N LEU A 91 2.16 -13.98 0.76
CA LEU A 91 1.74 -12.81 -0.02
C LEU A 91 2.90 -11.86 -0.37
N PHE A 92 4.02 -11.94 0.34
CA PHE A 92 5.21 -11.17 -0.02
C PHE A 92 5.95 -11.75 -1.24
N VAL A 93 5.75 -13.03 -1.58
CA VAL A 93 6.42 -13.66 -2.73
C VAL A 93 6.11 -12.92 -4.05
N PRO A 94 4.84 -12.67 -4.44
CA PRO A 94 4.55 -11.90 -5.64
C PRO A 94 5.09 -10.47 -5.59
N VAL A 95 5.21 -9.86 -4.40
CA VAL A 95 5.80 -8.52 -4.24
C VAL A 95 7.30 -8.54 -4.52
N VAL A 96 8.02 -9.56 -4.00
CA VAL A 96 9.45 -9.75 -4.29
C VAL A 96 9.66 -10.00 -5.78
N LEU A 97 8.83 -10.84 -6.39
CA LEU A 97 8.88 -11.08 -7.84
C LEU A 97 8.64 -9.78 -8.61
N LEU A 98 7.63 -9.00 -8.24
CA LEU A 98 7.36 -7.71 -8.87
C LEU A 98 8.55 -6.76 -8.74
N PHE A 99 9.24 -6.74 -7.60
CA PHE A 99 10.45 -5.96 -7.38
C PHE A 99 11.58 -6.38 -8.32
N VAL A 100 11.87 -7.69 -8.38
CA VAL A 100 12.91 -8.23 -9.26
C VAL A 100 12.59 -7.92 -10.73
N PHE A 101 11.35 -8.14 -11.15
CA PHE A 101 10.91 -7.82 -12.51
C PHE A 101 10.98 -6.31 -12.83
N SER A 102 10.69 -5.45 -11.85
CA SER A 102 10.80 -4.00 -12.03
C SER A 102 12.23 -3.55 -12.23
N TRP A 103 13.20 -4.16 -11.55
CA TRP A 103 14.63 -3.83 -11.72
C TRP A 103 15.20 -4.38 -13.02
N SER A 104 14.87 -5.60 -13.39
CA SER A 104 15.34 -6.22 -14.63
C SER A 104 14.60 -5.68 -15.86
N ASN A 105 13.34 -5.25 -15.67
CA ASN A 105 12.42 -4.78 -16.71
C ASN A 105 12.57 -5.56 -18.05
N PRO A 106 12.56 -6.91 -18.03
CA PRO A 106 12.81 -7.71 -19.21
C PRO A 106 11.77 -7.38 -20.28
N TYR A 107 12.23 -7.14 -21.49
CA TYR A 107 11.36 -6.84 -22.66
C TYR A 107 10.43 -5.63 -22.46
N ASN A 108 10.76 -4.68 -21.59
CA ASN A 108 9.92 -3.52 -21.27
C ASN A 108 8.51 -3.90 -20.78
N LEU A 109 8.37 -5.05 -20.10
CA LEU A 109 7.08 -5.56 -19.61
C LEU A 109 6.51 -4.75 -18.44
N VAL A 110 7.37 -4.09 -17.66
CA VAL A 110 6.94 -3.34 -16.48
C VAL A 110 6.71 -1.87 -16.80
N TYR A 111 7.53 -1.28 -17.63
CA TYR A 111 7.38 0.08 -18.18
C TYR A 111 8.22 0.23 -19.45
N THR A 112 7.78 1.10 -20.35
CA THR A 112 8.54 1.48 -21.55
C THR A 112 9.47 2.64 -21.21
N VAL A 113 10.75 2.52 -21.58
CA VAL A 113 11.80 3.53 -21.32
C VAL A 113 12.10 4.32 -22.60
N ASP A 114 11.14 4.46 -23.51
CA ASP A 114 11.37 5.10 -24.81
C ASP A 114 11.64 6.61 -24.71
N ASP A 115 11.30 7.25 -23.57
CA ASP A 115 11.65 8.64 -23.31
C ASP A 115 12.10 8.85 -21.85
N PRO A 116 13.36 9.24 -21.60
CA PRO A 116 13.83 9.64 -20.26
C PRO A 116 13.04 10.80 -19.66
N ARG A 117 12.33 11.58 -20.48
CA ARG A 117 11.43 12.66 -20.02
C ARG A 117 10.14 12.11 -19.40
N LEU A 118 9.68 10.94 -19.86
CA LEU A 118 8.52 10.25 -19.29
C LEU A 118 8.79 9.66 -17.90
N ALA A 119 10.03 9.53 -17.48
CA ALA A 119 10.39 9.24 -16.10
C ALA A 119 9.91 10.35 -15.11
N THR A 120 9.48 11.51 -15.60
CA THR A 120 8.86 12.57 -14.79
C THR A 120 7.38 12.33 -14.54
N GLU A 121 6.69 11.61 -15.42
CA GLU A 121 5.31 11.22 -15.25
C GLU A 121 5.23 9.87 -14.53
N ILE A 122 5.41 9.91 -13.22
CA ILE A 122 5.44 8.78 -12.27
C ILE A 122 4.20 7.87 -12.38
N LEU A 123 3.22 8.23 -13.18
CA LEU A 123 1.90 7.64 -13.27
C LEU A 123 1.45 7.34 -14.70
N VAL A 124 2.32 7.45 -15.68
CA VAL A 124 1.97 7.00 -17.03
C VAL A 124 1.77 5.48 -16.95
N PRO A 125 0.56 4.98 -17.25
CA PRO A 125 0.38 3.56 -17.44
C PRO A 125 1.44 3.12 -18.44
N ALA A 126 2.26 2.16 -18.09
CA ALA A 126 3.11 1.52 -19.07
C ALA A 126 2.21 1.14 -20.24
N GLY A 127 2.69 1.32 -21.48
CA GLY A 127 1.88 1.19 -22.68
C GLY A 127 1.05 -0.09 -22.74
N LYS A 128 0.08 -0.14 -23.62
CA LYS A 128 -0.82 -1.30 -23.79
C LYS A 128 -0.03 -2.61 -23.71
N GLY A 129 -0.30 -3.40 -22.64
CA GLY A 129 0.35 -4.71 -22.42
C GLY A 129 1.28 -4.79 -21.23
N SER A 130 1.49 -3.72 -20.44
CA SER A 130 2.32 -3.83 -19.25
C SER A 130 1.62 -4.57 -18.12
N ILE A 131 2.36 -5.48 -17.48
CA ILE A 131 1.89 -6.28 -16.34
C ILE A 131 1.78 -5.42 -15.07
N ARG A 132 2.47 -4.30 -15.00
CA ARG A 132 2.58 -3.44 -13.82
C ARG A 132 1.25 -2.96 -13.24
N PRO A 133 0.31 -2.38 -14.01
CA PRO A 133 -0.96 -1.94 -13.46
C PRO A 133 -1.78 -3.12 -12.92
N ALA A 134 -1.82 -4.22 -13.66
CA ALA A 134 -2.60 -5.40 -13.27
C ALA A 134 -2.05 -6.05 -12.00
N ALA A 135 -0.73 -6.22 -11.88
CA ALA A 135 -0.12 -6.85 -10.73
C ALA A 135 -0.20 -5.96 -9.47
N ASN A 136 0.12 -4.68 -9.61
CA ASN A 136 0.17 -3.76 -8.47
C ASN A 136 -1.24 -3.38 -7.99
N VAL A 137 -2.08 -2.87 -8.91
CA VAL A 137 -3.44 -2.43 -8.60
C VAL A 137 -4.33 -3.62 -8.27
N GLY A 138 -4.26 -4.69 -9.04
CA GLY A 138 -5.07 -5.89 -8.85
C GLY A 138 -4.83 -6.55 -7.50
N MET A 139 -3.59 -6.80 -7.12
CA MET A 139 -3.23 -7.39 -5.83
C MET A 139 -3.64 -6.48 -4.66
N SER A 140 -3.32 -5.18 -4.75
CA SER A 140 -3.67 -4.23 -3.70
C SER A 140 -5.17 -4.11 -3.53
N THR A 141 -5.92 -4.03 -4.63
CA THR A 141 -7.39 -3.96 -4.60
C THR A 141 -7.99 -5.23 -4.00
N LEU A 142 -7.53 -6.41 -4.40
CA LEU A 142 -8.01 -7.68 -3.85
C LEU A 142 -7.80 -7.73 -2.32
N LEU A 143 -6.62 -7.37 -1.84
CA LEU A 143 -6.32 -7.37 -0.41
C LEU A 143 -7.17 -6.34 0.35
N VAL A 144 -7.37 -5.14 -0.19
CA VAL A 144 -8.20 -4.11 0.45
C VAL A 144 -9.67 -4.52 0.49
N VAL A 145 -10.21 -5.09 -0.59
CA VAL A 145 -11.60 -5.58 -0.64
C VAL A 145 -11.81 -6.72 0.35
N THR A 146 -10.90 -7.69 0.38
CA THR A 146 -10.97 -8.81 1.34
C THR A 146 -10.89 -8.31 2.79
N SER A 147 -9.98 -7.38 3.07
CA SER A 147 -9.83 -6.77 4.39
C SER A 147 -11.09 -6.02 4.82
N SER A 148 -11.66 -5.23 3.92
CA SER A 148 -12.90 -4.49 4.18
C SER A 148 -14.08 -5.43 4.41
N GLY A 149 -14.15 -6.55 3.70
CA GLY A 149 -15.15 -7.61 3.94
C GLY A 149 -15.05 -8.22 5.34
N MET A 150 -13.83 -8.50 5.83
CA MET A 150 -13.62 -9.00 7.19
C MET A 150 -14.09 -7.97 8.24
N VAL A 151 -13.72 -6.69 8.09
CA VAL A 151 -14.11 -5.63 9.02
C VAL A 151 -15.62 -5.36 8.97
N LEU A 152 -16.25 -5.47 7.81
CA LEU A 152 -17.70 -5.38 7.66
C LEU A 152 -18.39 -6.53 8.41
N GLY A 153 -17.90 -7.74 8.30
CA GLY A 153 -18.39 -8.90 9.07
C GLY A 153 -18.31 -8.65 10.58
N GLU A 154 -17.20 -8.07 11.07
CA GLU A 154 -17.07 -7.69 12.48
C GLU A 154 -18.07 -6.59 12.89
N LEU A 155 -18.26 -5.58 12.03
CA LEU A 155 -19.22 -4.51 12.27
C LEU A 155 -20.65 -5.04 12.42
N MET A 156 -21.02 -6.00 11.61
CA MET A 156 -22.37 -6.62 11.63
C MET A 156 -22.57 -7.57 12.82
N SER A 157 -21.52 -8.28 13.23
CA SER A 157 -21.60 -9.33 14.25
C SER A 157 -21.39 -8.84 15.67
N THR A 158 -20.62 -7.74 15.88
CA THR A 158 -20.27 -7.28 17.21
C THR A 158 -21.42 -6.49 17.87
N ALA A 159 -21.69 -6.77 19.15
CA ALA A 159 -22.64 -6.02 19.96
C ALA A 159 -21.98 -4.80 20.66
N GLN A 160 -20.65 -4.77 20.75
CA GLN A 160 -19.90 -3.75 21.45
C GLN A 160 -19.85 -2.42 20.67
N ARG A 161 -20.43 -1.36 21.23
CA ARG A 161 -20.50 -0.03 20.61
C ARG A 161 -19.13 0.51 20.19
N GLU A 162 -18.12 0.40 21.04
CA GLU A 162 -16.77 0.89 20.76
C GLU A 162 -16.14 0.17 19.54
N ARG A 163 -16.30 -1.15 19.45
CA ARG A 163 -15.82 -1.92 18.32
C ARG A 163 -16.57 -1.57 17.03
N LYS A 164 -17.86 -1.31 17.09
CA LYS A 164 -18.63 -0.81 15.94
C LYS A 164 -18.05 0.51 15.42
N ILE A 165 -17.74 1.45 16.33
CA ILE A 165 -17.15 2.73 15.94
C ILE A 165 -15.78 2.51 15.29
N GLN A 166 -14.92 1.67 15.89
CA GLN A 166 -13.59 1.37 15.32
C GLN A 166 -13.69 0.72 13.94
N ALA A 167 -14.55 -0.30 13.79
CA ALA A 167 -14.79 -0.95 12.51
C ALA A 167 -15.32 0.02 11.44
N SER A 168 -16.25 0.92 11.82
CA SER A 168 -16.78 1.94 10.92
C SER A 168 -15.69 2.92 10.46
N ILE A 169 -14.81 3.37 11.35
CA ILE A 169 -13.69 4.25 11.01
C ILE A 169 -12.75 3.56 10.00
N ILE A 170 -12.41 2.28 10.25
CA ILE A 170 -11.54 1.51 9.35
C ILE A 170 -12.19 1.39 7.97
N LEU A 171 -13.48 1.06 7.89
CA LEU A 171 -14.22 0.91 6.63
C LEU A 171 -14.29 2.23 5.85
N VAL A 172 -14.66 3.32 6.52
CA VAL A 172 -14.76 4.65 5.88
C VAL A 172 -13.38 5.08 5.36
N SER A 173 -12.33 4.91 6.16
CA SER A 173 -10.97 5.26 5.73
C SER A 173 -10.52 4.45 4.52
N SER A 174 -10.81 3.14 4.51
CA SER A 174 -10.47 2.26 3.38
C SER A 174 -11.25 2.63 2.13
N PHE A 175 -12.53 2.95 2.27
CA PHE A 175 -13.39 3.36 1.15
C PHE A 175 -12.88 4.66 0.53
N VAL A 176 -12.57 5.67 1.35
CA VAL A 176 -12.02 6.95 0.87
C VAL A 176 -10.72 6.74 0.09
N VAL A 177 -9.78 5.96 0.64
CA VAL A 177 -8.51 5.66 -0.04
C VAL A 177 -8.76 4.93 -1.36
N THR A 178 -9.64 3.93 -1.37
CA THR A 178 -9.97 3.15 -2.56
C THR A 178 -10.58 4.05 -3.65
N VAL A 179 -11.53 4.90 -3.29
CA VAL A 179 -12.14 5.86 -4.24
C VAL A 179 -11.09 6.81 -4.81
N LEU A 180 -10.21 7.38 -3.98
CA LEU A 180 -9.15 8.28 -4.44
C LEU A 180 -8.19 7.59 -5.42
N VAL A 181 -7.82 6.33 -5.15
CA VAL A 181 -6.98 5.54 -6.06
C VAL A 181 -7.71 5.28 -7.39
N PHE A 182 -9.01 4.94 -7.33
CA PHE A 182 -9.81 4.72 -8.54
C PHE A 182 -9.97 5.97 -9.38
N VAL A 183 -10.35 7.10 -8.78
CA VAL A 183 -10.49 8.40 -9.45
C VAL A 183 -9.18 8.76 -10.18
N LYS A 184 -8.06 8.62 -9.48
CA LYS A 184 -6.74 8.87 -10.07
C LYS A 184 -6.38 7.90 -11.20
N THR A 185 -6.75 6.64 -11.09
CA THR A 185 -6.46 5.62 -12.10
C THR A 185 -7.30 5.82 -13.36
N LEU A 186 -8.52 6.34 -13.22
CA LEU A 186 -9.42 6.66 -14.33
C LEU A 186 -9.09 8.01 -15.00
N GLY A 187 -8.17 8.79 -14.42
CA GLY A 187 -7.81 10.10 -14.96
C GLY A 187 -8.86 11.18 -14.74
N LEU A 188 -9.73 11.00 -13.73
CA LEU A 188 -10.78 11.95 -13.34
C LEU A 188 -10.27 12.94 -12.31
#